data_d761c27d87e10d180b41af9e5009e645
#
_entry.id   d761c27d87e10d180b41af9e5009e645
#
_cell.length_a   1.000
_cell.length_b   1.000
_cell.length_c   1.000
_cell.angle_alpha   90.00
_cell.angle_beta   90.00
_cell.angle_gamma   90.00
#
_symmetry.space_group_name_H-M   'P 1'
#
loop_
_entity.id
_entity.type
_entity.pdbx_description
1 polymer ?
#
loop_
_entity_poly.entity_id
_entity_poly.type
_entity_poly.pdbx_seq_one_letter_code
_entity_poly.pdbx_strand_id
1 'polypeptide(L)'
;MENTRAKTTRNSLILLLTATIWGMAFVSQSKGMDYMHPFTFNGVRSLIGAAGILVYILISRKIAGDKAAKLDWKLNVKAGLLCGIFLTIASTLQQFGIKYTSVGKAGFITTLYIIFVPMFGIFLKKKVAPVVWAAAGMAAVGMYLLCMTESLRLGAGDIMVFLCAIAFAIQIMTVDHYAARIDGAVVSCIQFTVCGVVCCIGALILGQPTFGQIQEGLGALLYAGVLSCGVGYTLQIVGQKGLNPTVAALIMSLESVIATISGWIAYKIGFLSTDQTLTPRQIAGCIIVFAAVILVQLPPEWFRFGKKNA
;
A
#
# COMPACT_ATOMS: atom_id res chain seq x y z
N MET A 1 27.59 1.22 -13.36
CA MET A 1 27.14 1.82 -12.08
C MET A 1 26.05 2.89 -12.29
N GLU A 2 26.23 3.81 -13.22
CA GLU A 2 25.27 4.91 -13.51
C GLU A 2 23.87 4.41 -13.90
N ASN A 3 23.77 3.40 -14.76
CA ASN A 3 22.51 2.82 -15.19
C ASN A 3 21.72 2.14 -14.02
N THR A 4 22.45 1.57 -13.05
CA THR A 4 21.82 0.95 -11.86
C THR A 4 21.25 2.01 -10.92
N ARG A 5 21.98 3.13 -10.72
CA ARG A 5 21.54 4.24 -9.88
C ARG A 5 20.30 4.93 -10.46
N ALA A 6 20.31 5.20 -11.78
CA ALA A 6 19.15 5.78 -12.47
C ALA A 6 17.91 4.89 -12.36
N LYS A 7 18.06 3.56 -12.48
CA LYS A 7 16.97 2.60 -12.32
C LYS A 7 16.43 2.59 -10.89
N THR A 8 17.30 2.61 -9.88
CA THR A 8 16.91 2.67 -8.47
C THR A 8 16.12 3.94 -8.19
N THR A 9 16.62 5.10 -8.61
CA THR A 9 15.92 6.39 -8.43
C THR A 9 14.55 6.39 -9.09
N ARG A 10 14.45 5.94 -10.35
CA ARG A 10 13.15 5.82 -11.06
C ARG A 10 12.17 4.95 -10.27
N ASN A 11 12.60 3.79 -9.80
CA ASN A 11 11.75 2.85 -9.08
C ASN A 11 11.33 3.41 -7.71
N SER A 12 12.21 4.13 -7.02
CA SER A 12 11.87 4.85 -5.79
C SER A 12 10.82 5.93 -6.02
N LEU A 13 10.92 6.69 -7.12
CA LEU A 13 9.91 7.70 -7.48
C LEU A 13 8.56 7.06 -7.82
N ILE A 14 8.56 5.90 -8.48
CA ILE A 14 7.33 5.14 -8.74
C ILE A 14 6.67 4.72 -7.42
N LEU A 15 7.44 4.22 -6.45
CA LEU A 15 6.91 3.84 -5.14
C LEU A 15 6.45 5.04 -4.32
N LEU A 16 7.09 6.21 -4.46
CA LEU A 16 6.63 7.45 -3.84
C LEU A 16 5.26 7.89 -4.42
N LEU A 17 5.08 7.78 -5.74
CA LEU A 17 3.79 8.02 -6.37
C LEU A 17 2.72 7.01 -5.87
N THR A 18 3.10 5.74 -5.72
CA THR A 18 2.24 4.71 -5.12
C THR A 18 1.80 5.11 -3.72
N ALA A 19 2.75 5.51 -2.85
CA ALA A 19 2.47 5.96 -1.49
C ALA A 19 1.53 7.18 -1.46
N THR A 20 1.69 8.10 -2.42
CA THR A 20 0.82 9.27 -2.56
C THR A 20 -0.62 8.85 -2.90
N ILE A 21 -0.78 7.98 -3.88
CA ILE A 21 -2.09 7.46 -4.29
C ILE A 21 -2.77 6.74 -3.13
N TRP A 22 -2.04 5.90 -2.41
CA TRP A 22 -2.59 5.12 -1.30
C TRP A 22 -2.89 5.97 -0.06
N GLY A 23 -2.03 6.93 0.27
CA GLY A 23 -2.30 7.86 1.36
C GLY A 23 -3.61 8.63 1.16
N MET A 24 -3.85 9.13 -0.03
CA MET A 24 -5.13 9.77 -0.36
C MET A 24 -6.30 8.76 -0.41
N ALA A 25 -6.04 7.49 -0.75
CA ALA A 25 -7.07 6.46 -0.78
C ALA A 25 -7.67 6.15 0.60
N PHE A 26 -6.95 6.38 1.71
CA PHE A 26 -7.51 6.24 3.05
C PHE A 26 -8.71 7.16 3.30
N VAL A 27 -8.67 8.37 2.73
CA VAL A 27 -9.82 9.31 2.77
C VAL A 27 -11.02 8.72 2.02
N SER A 28 -10.80 8.21 0.80
CA SER A 28 -11.87 7.56 0.02
C SER A 28 -12.41 6.31 0.71
N GLN A 29 -11.54 5.51 1.31
CA GLN A 29 -11.92 4.31 2.05
C GLN A 29 -12.76 4.65 3.29
N SER A 30 -12.37 5.68 4.05
CA SER A 30 -13.15 6.18 5.18
C SER A 30 -14.51 6.69 4.73
N LYS A 31 -14.54 7.53 3.69
CA LYS A 31 -15.79 8.07 3.13
C LYS A 31 -16.73 6.98 2.60
N GLY A 32 -16.16 5.94 1.99
CA GLY A 32 -16.95 4.79 1.51
C GLY A 32 -17.69 4.04 2.62
N MET A 33 -17.19 4.10 3.87
CA MET A 33 -17.86 3.46 5.02
C MET A 33 -19.11 4.20 5.49
N ASP A 34 -19.31 5.45 5.07
CA ASP A 34 -20.55 6.18 5.32
C ASP A 34 -21.72 5.61 4.50
N TYR A 35 -21.44 4.96 3.36
CA TYR A 35 -22.45 4.54 2.39
C TYR A 35 -22.66 3.03 2.37
N MET A 36 -21.62 2.21 2.58
CA MET A 36 -21.72 0.78 2.33
C MET A 36 -20.88 -0.07 3.28
N HIS A 37 -21.22 -1.37 3.30
CA HIS A 37 -20.50 -2.38 4.07
C HIS A 37 -19.06 -2.57 3.56
N PRO A 38 -18.05 -2.85 4.44
CA PRO A 38 -16.66 -3.07 4.03
C PRO A 38 -16.46 -4.06 2.90
N PHE A 39 -17.16 -5.19 2.90
CA PHE A 39 -17.11 -6.17 1.82
C PHE A 39 -17.61 -5.61 0.50
N THR A 40 -18.70 -4.84 0.51
CA THR A 40 -19.26 -4.21 -0.70
C THR A 40 -18.25 -3.23 -1.28
N PHE A 41 -17.68 -2.36 -0.45
CA PHE A 41 -16.67 -1.40 -0.89
C PHE A 41 -15.44 -2.09 -1.49
N ASN A 42 -14.86 -3.07 -0.77
CA ASN A 42 -13.70 -3.82 -1.25
C ASN A 42 -13.98 -4.62 -2.52
N GLY A 43 -15.13 -5.29 -2.60
CA GLY A 43 -15.53 -6.05 -3.77
C GLY A 43 -15.63 -5.18 -5.01
N VAL A 44 -16.45 -4.12 -4.92
CA VAL A 44 -16.71 -3.24 -6.07
C VAL A 44 -15.45 -2.48 -6.51
N ARG A 45 -14.69 -1.85 -5.59
CA ARG A 45 -13.46 -1.15 -5.96
C ARG A 45 -12.41 -2.06 -6.59
N SER A 46 -12.31 -3.31 -6.10
CA SER A 46 -11.35 -4.28 -6.65
C SER A 46 -11.74 -4.72 -8.06
N LEU A 47 -13.02 -4.96 -8.33
CA LEU A 47 -13.50 -5.28 -9.68
C LEU A 47 -13.36 -4.10 -10.65
N ILE A 48 -13.61 -2.86 -10.20
CA ILE A 48 -13.35 -1.64 -10.99
C ILE A 48 -11.85 -1.57 -11.35
N GLY A 49 -10.97 -1.79 -10.38
CA GLY A 49 -9.52 -1.82 -10.61
C GLY A 49 -9.10 -2.91 -11.59
N ALA A 50 -9.59 -4.13 -11.38
CA ALA A 50 -9.30 -5.27 -12.26
C ALA A 50 -9.79 -5.01 -13.70
N ALA A 51 -10.99 -4.48 -13.87
CA ALA A 51 -11.53 -4.13 -15.19
C ALA A 51 -10.70 -3.05 -15.88
N GLY A 52 -10.32 -1.98 -15.18
CA GLY A 52 -9.46 -0.93 -15.73
C GLY A 52 -8.08 -1.45 -16.15
N ILE A 53 -7.46 -2.31 -15.33
CA ILE A 53 -6.18 -2.94 -15.68
C ILE A 53 -6.34 -3.89 -16.86
N LEU A 54 -7.44 -4.65 -16.93
CA LEU A 54 -7.69 -5.54 -18.07
C LEU A 54 -7.79 -4.76 -19.37
N VAL A 55 -8.53 -3.65 -19.38
CA VAL A 55 -8.62 -2.75 -20.54
C VAL A 55 -7.23 -2.24 -20.94
N TYR A 56 -6.43 -1.80 -19.96
CA TYR A 56 -5.05 -1.39 -20.21
C TYR A 56 -4.19 -2.52 -20.84
N ILE A 57 -4.29 -3.75 -20.31
CA ILE A 57 -3.57 -4.92 -20.86
C ILE A 57 -3.98 -5.18 -22.29
N LEU A 58 -5.26 -5.18 -22.60
CA LEU A 58 -5.78 -5.44 -23.95
C LEU A 58 -5.30 -4.38 -24.95
N ILE A 59 -5.40 -3.10 -24.58
CA ILE A 59 -4.96 -1.98 -25.43
C ILE A 59 -3.43 -2.03 -25.64
N SER A 60 -2.66 -2.14 -24.56
CA SER A 60 -1.20 -2.13 -24.62
C SER A 60 -0.65 -3.30 -25.45
N ARG A 61 -1.25 -4.50 -25.31
CA ARG A 61 -0.87 -5.66 -26.13
C ARG A 61 -1.25 -5.53 -27.59
N LYS A 62 -2.43 -4.96 -27.88
CA LYS A 62 -2.85 -4.66 -29.25
C LYS A 62 -1.90 -3.66 -29.93
N ILE A 63 -1.48 -2.61 -29.21
CA ILE A 63 -0.52 -1.62 -29.73
C ILE A 63 0.87 -2.26 -29.94
N ALA A 64 1.31 -3.10 -29.02
CA ALA A 64 2.62 -3.76 -29.12
C ALA A 64 2.68 -4.82 -30.24
N GLY A 65 1.55 -5.42 -30.61
CA GLY A 65 1.48 -6.46 -31.67
C GLY A 65 2.48 -7.59 -31.40
N ASP A 66 3.23 -7.96 -32.45
CA ASP A 66 4.26 -9.02 -32.37
C ASP A 66 5.42 -8.69 -31.42
N LYS A 67 5.60 -7.41 -31.04
CA LYS A 67 6.62 -6.98 -30.06
C LYS A 67 6.17 -7.19 -28.61
N ALA A 68 4.93 -7.61 -28.37
CA ALA A 68 4.46 -7.91 -27.03
C ALA A 68 5.30 -9.01 -26.38
N ALA A 69 5.80 -8.75 -25.16
CA ALA A 69 6.58 -9.73 -24.43
C ALA A 69 5.77 -11.03 -24.24
N LYS A 70 6.41 -12.18 -24.46
CA LYS A 70 5.80 -13.48 -24.18
C LYS A 70 5.58 -13.60 -22.69
N LEU A 71 4.33 -13.93 -22.27
CA LEU A 71 3.98 -14.14 -20.89
C LEU A 71 4.18 -15.60 -20.51
N ASP A 72 4.85 -15.81 -19.38
CA ASP A 72 4.72 -17.07 -18.66
C ASP A 72 3.39 -17.03 -17.87
N TRP A 73 2.32 -17.47 -18.51
CA TRP A 73 0.98 -17.46 -17.92
C TRP A 73 0.92 -18.25 -16.62
N LYS A 74 1.58 -19.41 -16.54
CA LYS A 74 1.61 -20.25 -15.34
C LYS A 74 2.22 -19.50 -14.16
N LEU A 75 3.32 -18.80 -14.39
CA LEU A 75 4.00 -18.01 -13.36
C LEU A 75 3.16 -16.78 -12.95
N ASN A 76 2.59 -16.06 -13.92
CA ASN A 76 1.77 -14.87 -13.66
C ASN A 76 0.49 -15.23 -12.89
N VAL A 77 -0.19 -16.32 -13.27
CA VAL A 77 -1.38 -16.80 -12.55
C VAL A 77 -1.02 -17.23 -11.13
N LYS A 78 0.05 -18.01 -10.95
CA LYS A 78 0.51 -18.42 -9.61
C LYS A 78 0.82 -17.20 -8.72
N ALA A 79 1.58 -16.24 -9.23
CA ALA A 79 1.92 -15.03 -8.50
C ALA A 79 0.67 -14.20 -8.18
N GLY A 80 -0.23 -14.02 -9.17
CA GLY A 80 -1.46 -13.26 -9.01
C GLY A 80 -2.42 -13.87 -8.00
N LEU A 81 -2.56 -15.19 -7.98
CA LEU A 81 -3.38 -15.89 -6.97
C LEU A 81 -2.80 -15.75 -5.56
N LEU A 82 -1.49 -15.96 -5.39
CA LEU A 82 -0.84 -15.79 -4.07
C LEU A 82 -0.93 -14.35 -3.58
N CYS A 83 -0.58 -13.37 -4.43
CA CYS A 83 -0.75 -11.96 -4.09
C CYS A 83 -2.23 -11.63 -3.79
N GLY A 84 -3.16 -12.18 -4.57
CA GLY A 84 -4.60 -11.98 -4.41
C GLY A 84 -5.14 -12.49 -3.07
N ILE A 85 -4.69 -13.65 -2.62
CA ILE A 85 -5.08 -14.21 -1.31
C ILE A 85 -4.62 -13.28 -0.18
N PHE A 86 -3.33 -12.91 -0.14
CA PHE A 86 -2.80 -12.03 0.91
C PHE A 86 -3.37 -10.62 0.82
N LEU A 87 -3.59 -10.11 -0.40
CA LEU A 87 -4.26 -8.82 -0.61
C LEU A 87 -5.71 -8.85 -0.08
N THR A 88 -6.45 -9.93 -0.35
CA THR A 88 -7.84 -10.06 0.12
C THR A 88 -7.90 -10.04 1.64
N ILE A 89 -7.04 -10.79 2.31
CA ILE A 89 -6.96 -10.80 3.78
C ILE A 89 -6.59 -9.41 4.29
N ALA A 90 -5.53 -8.81 3.75
CA ALA A 90 -5.03 -7.51 4.18
C ALA A 90 -6.07 -6.41 3.97
N SER A 91 -6.61 -6.27 2.76
CA SER A 91 -7.55 -5.20 2.43
C SER A 91 -8.88 -5.34 3.14
N THR A 92 -9.33 -6.57 3.42
CA THR A 92 -10.54 -6.81 4.19
C THR A 92 -10.35 -6.41 5.64
N LEU A 93 -9.29 -6.87 6.29
CA LEU A 93 -8.95 -6.48 7.66
C LEU A 93 -8.76 -4.95 7.78
N GLN A 94 -8.08 -4.32 6.80
CA GLN A 94 -7.91 -2.88 6.75
C GLN A 94 -9.25 -2.16 6.66
N GLN A 95 -10.13 -2.57 5.75
CA GLN A 95 -11.39 -1.89 5.50
C GLN A 95 -12.35 -2.02 6.69
N PHE A 96 -12.40 -3.18 7.34
CA PHE A 96 -13.14 -3.34 8.60
C PHE A 96 -12.52 -2.49 9.71
N GLY A 97 -11.19 -2.44 9.79
CA GLY A 97 -10.49 -1.62 10.77
C GLY A 97 -10.76 -0.13 10.59
N ILE A 98 -10.71 0.39 9.37
CA ILE A 98 -10.98 1.80 9.04
C ILE A 98 -12.40 2.22 9.48
N LYS A 99 -13.36 1.31 9.46
CA LYS A 99 -14.72 1.60 9.96
C LYS A 99 -14.74 1.98 11.43
N TYR A 100 -13.77 1.50 12.23
CA TYR A 100 -13.75 1.65 13.69
C TYR A 100 -12.55 2.45 14.22
N THR A 101 -11.72 3.00 13.35
CA THR A 101 -10.56 3.81 13.73
C THR A 101 -10.40 5.03 12.81
N SER A 102 -9.57 6.02 13.20
CA SER A 102 -9.33 7.20 12.38
C SER A 102 -8.45 6.91 11.16
N VAL A 103 -8.56 7.76 10.12
CA VAL A 103 -7.76 7.69 8.89
C VAL A 103 -6.26 7.65 9.19
N GLY A 104 -5.78 8.58 10.03
CA GLY A 104 -4.36 8.64 10.41
C GLY A 104 -3.91 7.39 11.18
N LYS A 105 -4.72 6.92 12.14
CA LYS A 105 -4.39 5.73 12.94
C LYS A 105 -4.39 4.45 12.09
N ALA A 106 -5.33 4.31 11.17
CA ALA A 106 -5.35 3.20 10.21
C ALA A 106 -4.11 3.24 9.30
N GLY A 107 -3.76 4.41 8.77
CA GLY A 107 -2.53 4.59 7.97
C GLY A 107 -1.28 4.19 8.74
N PHE A 108 -1.16 4.63 10.00
CA PHE A 108 -0.05 4.26 10.88
C PHE A 108 0.08 2.75 11.09
N ILE A 109 -0.98 2.14 11.61
CA ILE A 109 -0.92 0.73 11.99
C ILE A 109 -0.69 -0.13 10.74
N THR A 110 -1.28 0.23 9.59
CA THR A 110 -1.01 -0.45 8.31
C THR A 110 0.48 -0.41 7.98
N THR A 111 1.12 0.75 8.10
CA THR A 111 2.53 0.90 7.71
C THR A 111 3.52 0.24 8.66
N LEU A 112 3.07 -0.37 9.77
CA LEU A 112 3.92 -1.27 10.56
C LEU A 112 4.48 -2.44 9.76
N TYR A 113 4.01 -2.69 8.54
CA TYR A 113 4.67 -3.62 7.61
C TYR A 113 6.16 -3.29 7.40
N ILE A 114 6.61 -2.05 7.63
CA ILE A 114 8.05 -1.69 7.59
C ILE A 114 8.90 -2.47 8.60
N ILE A 115 8.30 -2.93 9.69
CA ILE A 115 8.96 -3.77 10.70
C ILE A 115 8.85 -5.25 10.30
N PHE A 116 7.67 -5.68 9.83
CA PHE A 116 7.44 -7.06 9.46
C PHE A 116 8.19 -7.49 8.20
N VAL A 117 8.32 -6.63 7.19
CA VAL A 117 9.05 -6.95 5.94
C VAL A 117 10.52 -7.33 6.21
N PRO A 118 11.34 -6.54 6.91
CA PRO A 118 12.71 -6.96 7.22
C PRO A 118 12.76 -8.18 8.15
N MET A 119 11.83 -8.32 9.10
CA MET A 119 11.74 -9.52 9.95
C MET A 119 11.54 -10.78 9.09
N PHE A 120 10.57 -10.78 8.18
CA PHE A 120 10.36 -11.90 7.25
C PHE A 120 11.54 -12.08 6.29
N GLY A 121 12.21 -10.97 5.91
CA GLY A 121 13.44 -11.01 5.12
C GLY A 121 14.54 -11.83 5.77
N ILE A 122 14.72 -11.75 7.09
CA ILE A 122 15.71 -12.54 7.85
C ILE A 122 15.39 -14.04 7.72
N PHE A 123 14.13 -14.43 7.90
CA PHE A 123 13.71 -15.83 7.74
C PHE A 123 13.97 -16.36 6.32
N LEU A 124 13.91 -15.48 5.32
CA LEU A 124 14.24 -15.78 3.93
C LEU A 124 15.73 -15.58 3.60
N LYS A 125 16.60 -15.47 4.62
CA LYS A 125 18.06 -15.27 4.50
C LYS A 125 18.46 -14.05 3.67
N LYS A 126 17.61 -13.03 3.60
CA LYS A 126 17.94 -11.74 2.96
C LYS A 126 18.77 -10.88 3.90
N LYS A 127 19.88 -10.32 3.38
CA LYS A 127 20.71 -9.40 4.16
C LYS A 127 20.04 -8.02 4.18
N VAL A 128 19.82 -7.49 5.37
CA VAL A 128 19.29 -6.14 5.59
C VAL A 128 20.39 -5.29 6.23
N ALA A 129 20.71 -4.16 5.60
CA ALA A 129 21.78 -3.28 6.11
C ALA A 129 21.36 -2.64 7.45
N PRO A 130 22.30 -2.41 8.39
CA PRO A 130 21.99 -1.79 9.69
C PRO A 130 21.26 -0.46 9.60
N VAL A 131 21.59 0.37 8.59
CA VAL A 131 20.92 1.67 8.35
C VAL A 131 19.43 1.50 8.08
N VAL A 132 19.01 0.40 7.46
CA VAL A 132 17.60 0.12 7.17
C VAL A 132 16.83 -0.17 8.46
N TRP A 133 17.45 -0.86 9.42
CA TRP A 133 16.88 -1.08 10.75
C TRP A 133 16.77 0.22 11.55
N ALA A 134 17.80 1.07 11.49
CA ALA A 134 17.74 2.38 12.12
C ALA A 134 16.62 3.24 11.52
N ALA A 135 16.50 3.27 10.19
CA ALA A 135 15.43 3.98 9.51
C ALA A 135 14.04 3.40 9.82
N ALA A 136 13.89 2.06 9.89
CA ALA A 136 12.62 1.42 10.29
C ALA A 136 12.23 1.79 11.72
N GLY A 137 13.18 1.81 12.66
CA GLY A 137 12.97 2.28 14.03
C GLY A 137 12.56 3.75 14.10
N MET A 138 13.26 4.63 13.35
CA MET A 138 12.89 6.04 13.24
C MET A 138 11.48 6.22 12.67
N ALA A 139 11.15 5.50 11.58
CA ALA A 139 9.83 5.55 10.98
C ALA A 139 8.76 5.08 11.96
N ALA A 140 8.99 4.00 12.71
CA ALA A 140 8.06 3.52 13.74
C ALA A 140 7.81 4.56 14.84
N VAL A 141 8.86 5.26 15.32
CA VAL A 141 8.74 6.35 16.29
C VAL A 141 7.97 7.53 15.70
N GLY A 142 8.32 7.96 14.49
CA GLY A 142 7.63 9.06 13.81
C GLY A 142 6.15 8.75 13.58
N MET A 143 5.83 7.53 13.15
CA MET A 143 4.46 7.07 12.98
C MET A 143 3.71 6.97 14.31
N TYR A 144 4.35 6.56 15.39
CA TYR A 144 3.77 6.60 16.74
C TYR A 144 3.37 8.02 17.12
N LEU A 145 4.25 9.00 16.92
CA LEU A 145 3.94 10.41 17.19
C LEU A 145 2.81 10.94 16.31
N LEU A 146 2.74 10.48 15.06
CA LEU A 146 1.75 10.91 14.07
C LEU A 146 0.34 10.42 14.42
N CYS A 147 0.22 9.24 14.98
CA CYS A 147 -1.08 8.56 15.04
C CYS A 147 -1.63 8.33 16.44
N MET A 148 -0.79 8.34 17.45
CA MET A 148 -1.25 8.17 18.84
C MET A 148 -1.54 9.54 19.45
N THR A 149 -2.72 10.07 19.17
CA THR A 149 -3.16 11.40 19.68
C THR A 149 -3.70 11.34 21.10
N GLU A 150 -4.29 10.21 21.50
CA GLU A 150 -4.92 10.03 22.83
C GLU A 150 -4.61 8.63 23.38
N SER A 151 -5.23 8.22 24.46
CA SER A 151 -4.90 6.99 25.20
C SER A 151 -4.44 5.79 24.37
N LEU A 152 -3.43 5.04 24.85
CA LEU A 152 -2.91 3.77 24.31
C LEU A 152 -3.95 2.61 24.26
N ARG A 153 -5.24 2.92 24.27
CA ARG A 153 -6.28 1.90 24.20
C ARG A 153 -6.42 1.41 22.76
N LEU A 154 -6.08 0.16 22.56
CA LEU A 154 -6.29 -0.53 21.29
C LEU A 154 -7.76 -0.95 21.20
N GLY A 155 -8.46 -0.43 20.20
CA GLY A 155 -9.80 -0.88 19.81
C GLY A 155 -9.78 -2.10 18.89
N ALA A 156 -10.92 -2.72 18.70
CA ALA A 156 -11.05 -3.85 17.76
C ALA A 156 -10.60 -3.48 16.32
N GLY A 157 -10.88 -2.24 15.89
CA GLY A 157 -10.42 -1.73 14.60
C GLY A 157 -8.90 -1.69 14.47
N ASP A 158 -8.20 -1.28 15.52
CA ASP A 158 -6.73 -1.21 15.55
C ASP A 158 -6.10 -2.61 15.44
N ILE A 159 -6.69 -3.60 16.11
CA ILE A 159 -6.23 -5.00 16.03
C ILE A 159 -6.41 -5.53 14.60
N MET A 160 -7.53 -5.23 13.96
CA MET A 160 -7.77 -5.63 12.56
C MET A 160 -6.73 -5.01 11.63
N VAL A 161 -6.43 -3.71 11.79
CA VAL A 161 -5.40 -3.03 10.98
C VAL A 161 -4.00 -3.54 11.30
N PHE A 162 -3.72 -3.95 12.53
CA PHE A 162 -2.44 -4.58 12.89
C PHE A 162 -2.25 -5.93 12.18
N LEU A 163 -3.27 -6.79 12.17
CA LEU A 163 -3.24 -8.04 11.41
C LEU A 163 -3.14 -7.81 9.90
N CYS A 164 -3.78 -6.74 9.41
CA CYS A 164 -3.64 -6.27 8.04
C CYS A 164 -2.18 -5.93 7.70
N ALA A 165 -1.44 -5.25 8.59
CA ALA A 165 -0.04 -4.91 8.37
C ALA A 165 0.84 -6.16 8.18
N ILE A 166 0.58 -7.23 8.92
CA ILE A 166 1.26 -8.52 8.74
C ILE A 166 0.94 -9.11 7.37
N ALA A 167 -0.34 -9.12 6.98
CA ALA A 167 -0.77 -9.66 5.68
C ALA A 167 -0.20 -8.85 4.50
N PHE A 168 -0.13 -7.52 4.61
CA PHE A 168 0.55 -6.68 3.61
C PHE A 168 2.05 -6.93 3.56
N ALA A 169 2.71 -7.14 4.69
CA ALA A 169 4.13 -7.50 4.68
C ALA A 169 4.39 -8.80 3.90
N ILE A 170 3.52 -9.81 4.05
CA ILE A 170 3.60 -11.06 3.29
C ILE A 170 3.31 -10.80 1.80
N GLN A 171 2.32 -9.96 1.47
CA GLN A 171 2.02 -9.57 0.09
C GLN A 171 3.22 -8.85 -0.56
N ILE A 172 3.85 -7.88 0.11
CA ILE A 172 5.03 -7.16 -0.35
C ILE A 172 6.19 -8.14 -0.63
N MET A 173 6.43 -9.08 0.27
CA MET A 173 7.46 -10.11 0.08
C MET A 173 7.14 -11.08 -1.06
N THR A 174 5.86 -11.40 -1.26
CA THR A 174 5.40 -12.21 -2.38
C THR A 174 5.62 -11.49 -3.71
N VAL A 175 5.26 -10.21 -3.79
CA VAL A 175 5.54 -9.35 -4.96
C VAL A 175 7.05 -9.33 -5.24
N ASP A 176 7.88 -9.08 -4.23
CA ASP A 176 9.33 -9.04 -4.40
C ASP A 176 9.90 -10.35 -4.97
N HIS A 177 9.40 -11.50 -4.48
CA HIS A 177 9.85 -12.81 -4.97
C HIS A 177 9.57 -13.01 -6.46
N TYR A 178 8.46 -12.51 -6.98
CA TYR A 178 8.05 -12.73 -8.37
C TYR A 178 8.35 -11.55 -9.29
N ALA A 179 8.47 -10.31 -8.80
CA ALA A 179 8.48 -9.06 -9.57
C ALA A 179 9.43 -9.03 -10.78
N ALA A 180 10.59 -9.67 -10.68
CA ALA A 180 11.57 -9.70 -11.79
C ALA A 180 11.12 -10.54 -13.00
N ARG A 181 10.19 -11.48 -12.79
CA ARG A 181 9.83 -12.53 -13.76
C ARG A 181 8.38 -12.46 -14.24
N ILE A 182 7.60 -11.52 -13.73
CA ILE A 182 6.17 -11.38 -14.02
C ILE A 182 5.86 -10.08 -14.74
N ASP A 183 4.69 -10.04 -15.37
CA ASP A 183 4.06 -8.82 -15.84
C ASP A 183 3.24 -8.20 -14.70
N GLY A 184 3.62 -6.99 -14.26
CA GLY A 184 3.00 -6.33 -13.13
C GLY A 184 1.51 -6.04 -13.33
N ALA A 185 1.11 -5.68 -14.56
CA ALA A 185 -0.30 -5.41 -14.86
C ALA A 185 -1.13 -6.69 -14.83
N VAL A 186 -0.61 -7.78 -15.41
CA VAL A 186 -1.31 -9.08 -15.40
C VAL A 186 -1.50 -9.59 -13.98
N VAL A 187 -0.45 -9.53 -13.15
CA VAL A 187 -0.53 -9.96 -11.75
C VAL A 187 -1.48 -9.06 -10.95
N SER A 188 -1.43 -7.73 -11.16
CA SER A 188 -2.40 -6.81 -10.53
C SER A 188 -3.84 -7.11 -10.93
N CYS A 189 -4.10 -7.39 -12.21
CA CYS A 189 -5.44 -7.75 -12.67
C CYS A 189 -5.94 -9.02 -11.96
N ILE A 190 -5.12 -10.05 -11.87
CA ILE A 190 -5.50 -11.32 -11.22
C ILE A 190 -5.72 -11.13 -9.73
N GLN A 191 -4.81 -10.44 -9.02
CA GLN A 191 -4.95 -10.25 -7.57
C GLN A 191 -6.22 -9.46 -7.21
N PHE A 192 -6.59 -8.45 -8.02
CA PHE A 192 -7.82 -7.70 -7.77
C PHE A 192 -9.07 -8.43 -8.22
N THR A 193 -8.99 -9.29 -9.23
CA THR A 193 -10.08 -10.21 -9.56
C THR A 193 -10.37 -11.17 -8.40
N VAL A 194 -9.32 -11.76 -7.81
CA VAL A 194 -9.47 -12.65 -6.62
C VAL A 194 -10.07 -11.87 -5.46
N CYS A 195 -9.52 -10.72 -5.12
CA CYS A 195 -10.03 -9.89 -4.02
C CYS A 195 -11.48 -9.46 -4.27
N GLY A 196 -11.78 -9.01 -5.48
CA GLY A 196 -13.12 -8.56 -5.87
C GLY A 196 -14.16 -9.66 -5.77
N VAL A 197 -13.87 -10.84 -6.32
CA VAL A 197 -14.79 -11.99 -6.27
C VAL A 197 -15.05 -12.43 -4.84
N VAL A 198 -14.00 -12.64 -4.04
CA VAL A 198 -14.14 -13.07 -2.64
C VAL A 198 -14.90 -12.05 -1.81
N CYS A 199 -14.58 -10.75 -1.95
CA CYS A 199 -15.29 -9.70 -1.22
C CYS A 199 -16.74 -9.51 -1.71
N CYS A 200 -17.03 -9.69 -3.00
CA CYS A 200 -18.41 -9.64 -3.49
C CYS A 200 -19.24 -10.81 -2.94
N ILE A 201 -18.66 -12.00 -2.85
CA ILE A 201 -19.34 -13.14 -2.18
C ILE A 201 -19.61 -12.78 -0.71
N GLY A 202 -18.64 -12.25 0.01
CA GLY A 202 -18.82 -11.77 1.38
C GLY A 202 -19.87 -10.65 1.49
N ALA A 203 -19.94 -9.76 0.50
CA ALA A 203 -20.94 -8.69 0.44
C ALA A 203 -22.36 -9.24 0.28
N LEU A 204 -22.56 -10.24 -0.58
CA LEU A 204 -23.87 -10.86 -0.77
C LEU A 204 -24.37 -11.59 0.48
N ILE A 205 -23.46 -12.17 1.26
CA ILE A 205 -23.80 -12.92 2.48
C ILE A 205 -24.04 -11.98 3.68
N LEU A 206 -23.17 -10.96 3.85
CA LEU A 206 -23.11 -10.16 5.08
C LEU A 206 -23.41 -8.67 4.87
N GLY A 207 -23.24 -8.16 3.66
CA GLY A 207 -23.27 -6.72 3.37
C GLY A 207 -24.58 -6.23 2.75
N GLN A 208 -25.38 -7.12 2.19
CA GLN A 208 -26.65 -6.81 1.51
C GLN A 208 -26.56 -5.55 0.63
N PRO A 209 -25.70 -5.54 -0.43
CA PRO A 209 -25.43 -4.36 -1.22
C PRO A 209 -26.69 -3.90 -1.98
N THR A 210 -26.94 -2.59 -1.98
CA THR A 210 -27.96 -1.98 -2.79
C THR A 210 -27.34 -1.09 -3.87
N PHE A 211 -28.04 -0.92 -4.99
CA PHE A 211 -27.57 -0.05 -6.06
C PHE A 211 -27.42 1.42 -5.59
N GLY A 212 -28.35 1.90 -4.76
CA GLY A 212 -28.31 3.24 -4.18
C GLY A 212 -27.02 3.49 -3.37
N GLN A 213 -26.62 2.56 -2.50
CA GLN A 213 -25.36 2.68 -1.74
C GLN A 213 -24.12 2.77 -2.63
N ILE A 214 -24.10 2.01 -3.73
CA ILE A 214 -22.99 2.05 -4.70
C ILE A 214 -22.98 3.40 -5.43
N GLN A 215 -24.16 3.92 -5.81
CA GLN A 215 -24.28 5.20 -6.50
C GLN A 215 -23.85 6.37 -5.59
N GLU A 216 -24.29 6.40 -4.34
CA GLU A 216 -23.89 7.42 -3.37
C GLU A 216 -22.37 7.41 -3.08
N GLY A 217 -21.77 6.22 -2.99
CA GLY A 217 -20.34 6.03 -2.77
C GLY A 217 -19.48 6.04 -4.04
N LEU A 218 -20.05 6.35 -5.23
CA LEU A 218 -19.36 6.17 -6.51
C LEU A 218 -18.04 6.92 -6.61
N GLY A 219 -17.95 8.15 -6.12
CA GLY A 219 -16.72 8.94 -6.13
C GLY A 219 -15.59 8.27 -5.35
N ALA A 220 -15.91 7.74 -4.16
CA ALA A 220 -14.96 6.99 -3.34
C ALA A 220 -14.55 5.67 -4.00
N LEU A 221 -15.50 4.96 -4.62
CA LEU A 221 -15.25 3.72 -5.34
C LEU A 221 -14.38 3.93 -6.58
N LEU A 222 -14.60 4.99 -7.36
CA LEU A 222 -13.79 5.30 -8.54
C LEU A 222 -12.35 5.65 -8.16
N TYR A 223 -12.15 6.50 -7.16
CA TYR A 223 -10.80 6.80 -6.69
C TYR A 223 -10.10 5.52 -6.20
N ALA A 224 -10.74 4.79 -5.30
CA ALA A 224 -10.17 3.58 -4.72
C ALA A 224 -9.98 2.47 -5.76
N GLY A 225 -10.89 2.30 -6.70
CA GLY A 225 -10.82 1.27 -7.74
C GLY A 225 -9.81 1.60 -8.83
N VAL A 226 -9.94 2.76 -9.48
CA VAL A 226 -9.09 3.10 -10.63
C VAL A 226 -7.69 3.51 -10.18
N LEU A 227 -7.59 4.49 -9.27
CA LEU A 227 -6.28 5.02 -8.89
C LEU A 227 -5.58 4.12 -7.87
N SER A 228 -6.23 3.75 -6.77
CA SER A 228 -5.57 2.94 -5.74
C SER A 228 -5.36 1.49 -6.20
N CYS A 229 -6.41 0.77 -6.56
CA CYS A 229 -6.30 -0.62 -6.99
C CYS A 229 -5.66 -0.76 -8.37
N GLY A 230 -6.12 0.02 -9.35
CA GLY A 230 -5.63 -0.08 -10.73
C GLY A 230 -4.19 0.43 -10.86
N VAL A 231 -3.97 1.71 -10.63
CA VAL A 231 -2.68 2.35 -10.85
C VAL A 231 -1.71 2.03 -9.71
N GLY A 232 -2.09 2.28 -8.45
CA GLY A 232 -1.19 2.19 -7.29
C GLY A 232 -0.52 0.82 -7.14
N TYR A 233 -1.29 -0.27 -7.12
CA TYR A 233 -0.72 -1.62 -6.99
C TYR A 233 0.05 -2.10 -8.22
N THR A 234 -0.34 -1.66 -9.42
CA THR A 234 0.47 -1.94 -10.61
C THR A 234 1.82 -1.23 -10.52
N LEU A 235 1.83 0.02 -10.09
CA LEU A 235 3.06 0.78 -9.85
C LEU A 235 3.90 0.18 -8.71
N GLN A 236 3.28 -0.36 -7.66
CA GLN A 236 3.97 -1.11 -6.61
C GLN A 236 4.81 -2.25 -7.20
N ILE A 237 4.19 -3.12 -7.99
CA ILE A 237 4.89 -4.27 -8.59
C ILE A 237 6.02 -3.81 -9.51
N VAL A 238 5.79 -2.76 -10.31
CA VAL A 238 6.82 -2.19 -11.20
C VAL A 238 7.95 -1.55 -10.39
N GLY A 239 7.62 -0.76 -9.37
CA GLY A 239 8.59 -0.05 -8.54
C GLY A 239 9.43 -0.97 -7.65
N GLN A 240 8.89 -2.12 -7.22
CA GLN A 240 9.63 -3.09 -6.42
C GLN A 240 10.69 -3.87 -7.23
N LYS A 241 10.64 -3.84 -8.58
CA LYS A 241 11.59 -4.58 -9.42
C LYS A 241 13.05 -4.17 -9.17
N GLY A 242 13.81 -5.05 -8.50
CA GLY A 242 15.23 -4.86 -8.24
C GLY A 242 15.55 -3.90 -7.09
N LEU A 243 14.56 -3.48 -6.30
CA LEU A 243 14.75 -2.83 -5.00
C LEU A 243 14.76 -3.87 -3.88
N ASN A 244 15.45 -3.54 -2.79
CA ASN A 244 15.31 -4.30 -1.57
C ASN A 244 13.87 -4.10 -1.01
N PRO A 245 13.14 -5.18 -0.65
CA PRO A 245 11.75 -5.07 -0.21
C PRO A 245 11.58 -4.20 1.05
N THR A 246 12.58 -4.16 1.94
CA THR A 246 12.54 -3.29 3.12
C THR A 246 12.66 -1.82 2.73
N VAL A 247 13.52 -1.48 1.74
CA VAL A 247 13.62 -0.11 1.20
C VAL A 247 12.31 0.28 0.51
N ALA A 248 11.73 -0.63 -0.27
CA ALA A 248 10.44 -0.41 -0.90
C ALA A 248 9.33 -0.16 0.14
N ALA A 249 9.27 -0.98 1.20
CA ALA A 249 8.31 -0.80 2.29
C ALA A 249 8.48 0.56 3.01
N LEU A 250 9.73 0.99 3.25
CA LEU A 250 10.01 2.30 3.86
C LEU A 250 9.54 3.46 2.98
N ILE A 251 9.77 3.40 1.66
CA ILE A 251 9.26 4.44 0.75
C ILE A 251 7.74 4.47 0.76
N MET A 252 7.11 3.30 0.68
CA MET A 252 5.65 3.19 0.68
C MET A 252 5.03 3.64 2.01
N SER A 253 5.75 3.56 3.13
CA SER A 253 5.25 4.02 4.43
C SER A 253 4.93 5.52 4.50
N LEU A 254 5.41 6.32 3.53
CA LEU A 254 4.99 7.72 3.38
C LEU A 254 3.48 7.85 3.12
N GLU A 255 2.79 6.76 2.77
CA GLU A 255 1.33 6.77 2.69
C GLU A 255 0.67 7.21 3.99
N SER A 256 1.27 6.92 5.16
CA SER A 256 0.74 7.34 6.46
C SER A 256 0.81 8.86 6.67
N VAL A 257 1.90 9.49 6.23
CA VAL A 257 2.06 10.95 6.24
C VAL A 257 1.04 11.60 5.31
N ILE A 258 0.93 11.06 4.10
CA ILE A 258 -0.02 11.57 3.09
C ILE A 258 -1.47 11.34 3.52
N ALA A 259 -1.78 10.18 4.14
CA ALA A 259 -3.10 9.90 4.71
C ALA A 259 -3.49 10.94 5.77
N THR A 260 -2.55 11.28 6.65
CA THR A 260 -2.79 12.28 7.70
C THR A 260 -3.02 13.68 7.11
N ILE A 261 -2.19 14.10 6.15
CA ILE A 261 -2.32 15.41 5.49
C ILE A 261 -3.60 15.47 4.67
N SER A 262 -3.89 14.45 3.87
CA SER A 262 -5.12 14.40 3.04
C SER A 262 -6.38 14.29 3.90
N GLY A 263 -6.34 13.57 5.02
CA GLY A 263 -7.41 13.51 6.00
C GLY A 263 -7.73 14.89 6.59
N TRP A 264 -6.68 15.64 7.00
CA TRP A 264 -6.82 17.01 7.49
C TRP A 264 -7.41 17.94 6.43
N ILE A 265 -6.92 17.89 5.18
CA ILE A 265 -7.47 18.69 4.08
C ILE A 265 -8.94 18.34 3.86
N ALA A 266 -9.26 17.05 3.76
CA ALA A 266 -10.63 16.57 3.54
C ALA A 266 -11.59 17.01 4.66
N TYR A 267 -11.13 17.04 5.90
CA TYR A 267 -11.89 17.58 7.03
C TYR A 267 -12.11 19.11 6.89
N LYS A 268 -11.05 19.87 6.56
CA LYS A 268 -11.13 21.33 6.42
C LYS A 268 -12.08 21.78 5.30
N ILE A 269 -12.19 21.02 4.22
CA ILE A 269 -13.14 21.31 3.12
C ILE A 269 -14.53 20.69 3.34
N GLY A 270 -14.79 20.08 4.50
CA GLY A 270 -16.09 19.48 4.83
C GLY A 270 -16.39 18.15 4.13
N PHE A 271 -15.40 17.52 3.49
CA PHE A 271 -15.58 16.22 2.83
C PHE A 271 -15.67 15.05 3.85
N LEU A 272 -14.91 15.13 4.95
CA LEU A 272 -15.02 14.25 6.11
C LEU A 272 -15.64 14.99 7.27
N SER A 273 -16.59 14.36 7.96
CA SER A 273 -17.25 14.89 9.16
C SER A 273 -16.45 14.64 10.45
N THR A 274 -15.57 13.64 10.43
CA THR A 274 -14.72 13.29 11.58
C THR A 274 -13.56 14.28 11.71
N ASP A 275 -13.30 14.80 12.91
CA ASP A 275 -12.18 15.71 13.17
C ASP A 275 -10.84 15.05 12.84
N GLN A 276 -10.06 15.70 11.96
CA GLN A 276 -8.74 15.30 11.51
C GLN A 276 -7.72 16.44 11.72
N THR A 277 -7.88 17.25 12.77
CA THR A 277 -7.00 18.40 13.04
C THR A 277 -5.57 17.93 13.30
N LEU A 278 -4.60 18.56 12.62
CA LEU A 278 -3.18 18.29 12.79
C LEU A 278 -2.65 18.94 14.06
N THR A 279 -2.07 18.13 14.93
CA THR A 279 -1.39 18.59 16.15
C THR A 279 0.11 18.79 15.89
N PRO A 280 0.83 19.63 16.68
CA PRO A 280 2.29 19.75 16.58
C PRO A 280 3.03 18.40 16.70
N ARG A 281 2.50 17.49 17.52
CA ARG A 281 3.02 16.12 17.66
C ARG A 281 2.94 15.34 16.36
N GLN A 282 1.83 15.43 15.64
CA GLN A 282 1.64 14.77 14.34
C GLN A 282 2.57 15.35 13.28
N ILE A 283 2.77 16.66 13.28
CA ILE A 283 3.73 17.31 12.38
C ILE A 283 5.15 16.82 12.65
N ALA A 284 5.57 16.72 13.91
CA ALA A 284 6.86 16.13 14.28
C ALA A 284 6.98 14.68 13.81
N GLY A 285 5.92 13.88 13.97
CA GLY A 285 5.84 12.51 13.44
C GLY A 285 6.06 12.44 11.94
N CYS A 286 5.39 13.28 11.15
CA CYS A 286 5.55 13.38 9.70
C CYS A 286 7.02 13.68 9.32
N ILE A 287 7.66 14.64 9.99
CA ILE A 287 9.05 15.02 9.73
C ILE A 287 9.98 13.83 10.00
N ILE A 288 9.80 13.10 11.09
CA ILE A 288 10.63 11.95 11.44
C ILE A 288 10.46 10.82 10.43
N VAL A 289 9.22 10.49 10.01
CA VAL A 289 8.99 9.47 8.97
C VAL A 289 9.66 9.87 7.66
N PHE A 290 9.52 11.12 7.25
CA PHE A 290 10.14 11.62 6.03
C PHE A 290 11.68 11.56 6.10
N ALA A 291 12.27 11.95 7.24
CA ALA A 291 13.72 11.83 7.48
C ALA A 291 14.20 10.38 7.43
N ALA A 292 13.43 9.42 7.97
CA ALA A 292 13.76 8.00 7.89
C ALA A 292 13.79 7.47 6.45
N VAL A 293 12.83 7.91 5.61
CA VAL A 293 12.82 7.55 4.18
C VAL A 293 14.00 8.15 3.44
N ILE A 294 14.37 9.41 3.71
CA ILE A 294 15.57 10.03 3.14
C ILE A 294 16.83 9.26 3.57
N LEU A 295 16.95 8.91 4.85
CA LEU A 295 18.09 8.19 5.39
C LEU A 295 18.44 6.93 4.61
N VAL A 296 17.41 6.15 4.22
CA VAL A 296 17.59 4.92 3.45
C VAL A 296 17.97 5.16 1.99
N GLN A 297 17.67 6.34 1.44
CA GLN A 297 18.00 6.72 0.07
C GLN A 297 19.43 7.28 -0.07
N LEU A 298 20.08 7.62 1.04
CA LEU A 298 21.46 8.14 1.02
C LEU A 298 22.44 7.06 0.55
N PRO A 299 23.50 7.43 -0.18
CA PRO A 299 24.50 6.49 -0.67
C PRO A 299 25.12 5.68 0.49
N PRO A 300 25.28 4.36 0.37
CA PRO A 300 25.86 3.52 1.43
C PRO A 300 27.27 3.93 1.86
N GLU A 301 27.98 4.63 0.99
CA GLU A 301 29.32 5.17 1.23
C GLU A 301 29.35 6.16 2.40
N TRP A 302 28.27 6.91 2.63
CA TRP A 302 28.13 7.87 3.72
C TRP A 302 28.07 7.21 5.10
N PHE A 303 27.76 5.92 5.14
CA PHE A 303 27.63 5.12 6.38
C PHE A 303 28.82 4.19 6.62
N ARG A 304 29.81 4.21 5.73
CA ARG A 304 31.07 3.48 5.93
C ARG A 304 32.00 4.28 6.83
N PHE A 305 31.64 4.40 8.12
CA PHE A 305 32.57 4.85 9.14
C PHE A 305 33.64 3.79 9.36
N GLY A 306 34.87 4.03 8.93
CA GLY A 306 36.06 3.29 9.36
C GLY A 306 36.49 2.13 8.48
N LYS A 307 36.81 2.34 7.21
CA LYS A 307 37.89 1.67 6.49
C LYS A 307 38.61 2.70 5.64
N LYS A 308 39.28 3.65 6.28
CA LYS A 308 40.47 4.31 5.70
C LYS A 308 41.62 3.34 6.00
N ASN A 309 42.19 2.81 4.92
CA ASN A 309 43.55 2.29 4.74
C ASN A 309 44.24 1.69 5.99
N ALA A 310 44.29 0.32 6.04
CA ALA A 310 45.47 -0.39 6.49
C ALA A 310 45.94 -1.26 5.31
#